data_eeaffccabfc99657b5e5149b66073e5e
#
_entry.id   eeaffccabfc99657b5e5149b66073e5e
#
_cell.length_a   1.000
_cell.length_b   1.000
_cell.length_c   1.000
_cell.angle_alpha   90.00
_cell.angle_beta   90.00
_cell.angle_gamma   90.00
#
_symmetry.space_group_name_H-M   'P 1'
#
loop_
_entity.id
_entity.type
_entity.pdbx_description
1 polymer ?
#
loop_
_entity_poly.entity_id
_entity_poly.type
_entity_poly.pdbx_seq_one_letter_code
_entity_poly.pdbx_strand_id
1 'polypeptide(L)'
;DRSGSVETVYKRVSDCMERSLNGKALDSNSREIKAMIAYIKWVGHGVEKDSVPKGSGIKPPEYLDRAASPEKGLAVYTAKCQSCHGANGEGLMAADAKSYTYPPLWGEHSYNNGAGLFRLSRFAGYVRDNMPFNQASHKNPALTDEESWDVAAFVNSRPRPSKDLSKDWPNISKKPIDHPFGPYTDGFTEQQHKFGPFKPIIEARKKQQESKGKVAMVNKKNVKVS
;
A
#
# COMPACT_ATOMS: atom_id res chain seq x y z
N ASP A 1 -8.61 11.06 -1.14
CA ASP A 1 -7.69 11.82 -0.29
C ASP A 1 -6.32 12.04 -0.97
N ARG A 2 -5.76 11.03 -1.66
CA ARG A 2 -4.43 11.15 -2.28
C ARG A 2 -4.34 12.25 -3.33
N SER A 3 -5.29 12.31 -4.25
CA SER A 3 -5.31 13.32 -5.33
C SER A 3 -5.96 14.66 -4.94
N GLY A 4 -6.61 14.74 -3.79
CA GLY A 4 -7.40 15.90 -3.38
C GLY A 4 -8.68 16.16 -4.19
N SER A 5 -9.02 15.27 -5.10
CA SER A 5 -10.18 15.36 -5.98
C SER A 5 -11.00 14.07 -6.00
N VAL A 6 -12.17 14.10 -6.63
CA VAL A 6 -12.97 12.90 -6.88
C VAL A 6 -12.23 12.01 -7.86
N GLU A 7 -11.97 10.77 -7.48
CA GLU A 7 -11.34 9.78 -8.35
C GLU A 7 -12.40 9.06 -9.19
N THR A 8 -12.29 9.17 -10.50
CA THR A 8 -13.07 8.34 -11.43
C THR A 8 -12.47 6.93 -11.51
N VAL A 9 -13.25 5.96 -11.98
CA VAL A 9 -12.75 4.59 -12.23
C VAL A 9 -11.59 4.62 -13.23
N TYR A 10 -11.68 5.46 -14.27
CA TYR A 10 -10.60 5.68 -15.24
C TYR A 10 -9.30 6.11 -14.56
N LYS A 11 -9.38 7.16 -13.73
CA LYS A 11 -8.20 7.66 -13.01
C LYS A 11 -7.61 6.58 -12.08
N ARG A 12 -8.47 5.81 -11.42
CA ARG A 12 -8.04 4.72 -10.52
C ARG A 12 -7.30 3.62 -11.26
N VAL A 13 -7.77 3.23 -12.45
CA VAL A 13 -7.09 2.24 -13.30
C VAL A 13 -5.77 2.83 -13.82
N SER A 14 -5.77 4.06 -14.32
CA SER A 14 -4.57 4.75 -14.80
C SER A 14 -3.49 4.85 -13.71
N ASP A 15 -3.87 5.18 -12.47
CA ASP A 15 -2.95 5.19 -11.33
C ASP A 15 -2.30 3.82 -11.08
N CYS A 16 -3.02 2.72 -11.29
CA CYS A 16 -2.43 1.38 -11.19
C CYS A 16 -1.41 1.13 -12.30
N MET A 17 -1.73 1.50 -13.54
CA MET A 17 -0.82 1.38 -14.68
C MET A 17 0.47 2.18 -14.46
N GLU A 18 0.34 3.45 -14.03
CA GLU A 18 1.48 4.34 -13.87
C GLU A 18 2.32 4.08 -12.61
N ARG A 19 1.75 3.49 -11.56
CA ARG A 19 2.40 3.32 -10.25
C ARG A 19 2.76 1.87 -9.97
N SER A 20 1.77 0.99 -9.95
CA SER A 20 2.00 -0.43 -9.62
C SER A 20 2.70 -1.17 -10.75
N LEU A 21 2.42 -0.80 -12.00
CA LEU A 21 3.06 -1.38 -13.18
C LEU A 21 4.22 -0.53 -13.71
N ASN A 22 4.47 0.64 -13.15
CA ASN A 22 5.49 1.59 -13.60
C ASN A 22 5.42 1.89 -15.11
N GLY A 23 4.23 1.87 -15.67
CA GLY A 23 3.93 2.07 -17.08
C GLY A 23 3.31 3.43 -17.37
N LYS A 24 2.46 3.47 -18.37
CA LYS A 24 1.74 4.65 -18.82
C LYS A 24 0.23 4.43 -18.71
N ALA A 25 -0.51 5.51 -18.46
CA ALA A 25 -1.97 5.48 -18.56
C ALA A 25 -2.40 5.10 -20.00
N LEU A 26 -3.46 4.32 -20.10
CA LEU A 26 -4.08 4.04 -21.38
C LEU A 26 -4.89 5.25 -21.87
N ASP A 27 -5.05 5.37 -23.17
CA ASP A 27 -5.96 6.37 -23.75
C ASP A 27 -7.38 6.11 -23.21
N SER A 28 -8.03 7.17 -22.73
CA SER A 28 -9.39 7.12 -22.18
C SER A 28 -10.43 6.57 -23.16
N ASN A 29 -10.17 6.66 -24.46
CA ASN A 29 -11.03 6.16 -25.54
C ASN A 29 -10.68 4.74 -25.99
N SER A 30 -9.56 4.16 -25.49
CA SER A 30 -9.16 2.82 -25.90
C SER A 30 -10.20 1.76 -25.50
N ARG A 31 -10.24 0.67 -26.27
CA ARG A 31 -11.14 -0.47 -26.01
C ARG A 31 -10.82 -1.12 -24.66
N GLU A 32 -9.54 -1.21 -24.34
CA GLU A 32 -9.04 -1.88 -23.13
C GLU A 32 -9.52 -1.16 -21.88
N ILE A 33 -9.38 0.17 -21.81
CA ILE A 33 -9.83 0.93 -20.64
C ILE A 33 -11.35 0.91 -20.50
N LYS A 34 -12.08 0.98 -21.60
CA LYS A 34 -13.55 0.86 -21.59
C LYS A 34 -14.00 -0.51 -21.07
N ALA A 35 -13.33 -1.59 -21.50
CA ALA A 35 -13.61 -2.93 -21.04
C ALA A 35 -13.32 -3.10 -19.54
N MET A 36 -12.18 -2.58 -19.05
CA MET A 36 -11.83 -2.62 -17.62
C MET A 36 -12.86 -1.85 -16.78
N ILE A 37 -13.26 -0.66 -17.23
CA ILE A 37 -14.27 0.15 -16.51
C ILE A 37 -15.62 -0.58 -16.49
N ALA A 38 -16.04 -1.17 -17.61
CA ALA A 38 -17.28 -1.95 -17.69
C ALA A 38 -17.25 -3.15 -16.73
N TYR A 39 -16.14 -3.89 -16.72
CA TYR A 39 -15.94 -5.01 -15.83
C TYR A 39 -15.98 -4.61 -14.35
N ILE A 40 -15.28 -3.54 -13.96
CA ILE A 40 -15.29 -3.03 -12.57
C ILE A 40 -16.70 -2.63 -12.14
N LYS A 41 -17.45 -1.96 -13.03
CA LYS A 41 -18.86 -1.61 -12.76
C LYS A 41 -19.75 -2.84 -12.61
N TRP A 42 -19.53 -3.85 -13.47
CA TRP A 42 -20.27 -5.11 -13.41
C TRP A 42 -20.00 -5.88 -12.12
N VAL A 43 -18.73 -6.02 -11.71
CA VAL A 43 -18.37 -6.67 -10.44
C VAL A 43 -18.95 -5.94 -9.24
N GLY A 44 -19.02 -4.60 -9.30
CA GLY A 44 -19.63 -3.77 -8.26
C GLY A 44 -21.16 -3.72 -8.27
N HIS A 45 -21.81 -4.36 -9.27
CA HIS A 45 -23.26 -4.38 -9.35
C HIS A 45 -23.86 -5.16 -8.15
N GLY A 46 -24.81 -4.56 -7.46
CA GLY A 46 -25.42 -5.15 -6.27
C GLY A 46 -24.64 -4.94 -4.96
N VAL A 47 -23.49 -4.29 -5.00
CA VAL A 47 -22.80 -3.84 -3.79
C VAL A 47 -23.49 -2.57 -3.29
N GLU A 48 -23.92 -2.59 -2.04
CA GLU A 48 -24.57 -1.44 -1.40
C GLU A 48 -23.61 -0.25 -1.35
N LYS A 49 -24.13 0.93 -1.68
CA LYS A 49 -23.35 2.16 -1.65
C LYS A 49 -22.76 2.40 -0.26
N ASP A 50 -21.50 2.84 -0.22
CA ASP A 50 -20.73 3.11 1.01
C ASP A 50 -20.48 1.87 1.89
N SER A 51 -20.81 0.67 1.41
CA SER A 51 -20.45 -0.58 2.08
C SER A 51 -19.06 -1.07 1.68
N VAL A 52 -18.46 -1.86 2.56
CA VAL A 52 -17.18 -2.53 2.29
C VAL A 52 -17.44 -4.04 2.25
N PRO A 53 -17.43 -4.67 1.07
CA PRO A 53 -17.68 -6.11 0.94
C PRO A 53 -16.75 -6.94 1.82
N LYS A 54 -17.28 -7.98 2.44
CA LYS A 54 -16.50 -8.90 3.27
C LYS A 54 -15.35 -9.50 2.44
N GLY A 55 -14.13 -9.48 2.99
CA GLY A 55 -12.94 -10.01 2.32
C GLY A 55 -12.29 -9.04 1.34
N SER A 56 -12.80 -7.81 1.18
CA SER A 56 -12.17 -6.82 0.32
C SER A 56 -10.98 -6.12 0.99
N GLY A 57 -10.00 -5.74 0.17
CA GLY A 57 -8.84 -4.96 0.58
C GLY A 57 -7.75 -5.80 1.28
N ILE A 58 -6.56 -5.22 1.31
CA ILE A 58 -5.41 -5.78 2.03
C ILE A 58 -5.46 -5.27 3.46
N LYS A 59 -5.45 -6.19 4.42
CA LYS A 59 -5.31 -5.86 5.84
C LYS A 59 -3.85 -6.03 6.28
N PRO A 60 -3.29 -5.11 7.07
CA PRO A 60 -1.97 -5.33 7.64
C PRO A 60 -2.02 -6.50 8.64
N PRO A 61 -0.91 -7.23 8.83
CA PRO A 61 -0.74 -8.11 9.98
C PRO A 61 -0.77 -7.30 11.27
N GLU A 62 -0.74 -7.96 12.42
CA GLU A 62 -0.64 -7.25 13.70
C GLU A 62 0.61 -6.36 13.74
N TYR A 63 0.43 -5.13 14.23
CA TYR A 63 1.53 -4.16 14.27
C TYR A 63 2.55 -4.55 15.34
N LEU A 64 3.82 -4.56 14.94
CA LEU A 64 4.94 -4.86 15.82
C LEU A 64 5.18 -3.74 16.85
N ASP A 65 5.75 -4.10 18.00
CA ASP A 65 6.24 -3.13 19.00
C ASP A 65 7.62 -2.56 18.66
N ARG A 66 8.30 -3.15 17.67
CA ARG A 66 9.56 -2.71 17.10
C ARG A 66 9.41 -2.23 15.66
N ALA A 67 10.43 -1.59 15.13
CA ALA A 67 10.54 -1.38 13.70
C ALA A 67 10.70 -2.71 12.96
N ALA A 68 10.15 -2.81 11.75
CA ALA A 68 10.44 -3.90 10.83
C ALA A 68 11.91 -3.83 10.36
N SER A 69 12.57 -4.98 10.30
CA SER A 69 14.01 -5.07 10.03
C SER A 69 14.30 -5.60 8.62
N PRO A 70 14.89 -4.78 7.74
CA PRO A 70 15.38 -5.26 6.45
C PRO A 70 16.40 -6.42 6.56
N GLU A 71 17.21 -6.45 7.62
CA GLU A 71 18.21 -7.51 7.85
C GLU A 71 17.54 -8.86 8.14
N LYS A 72 16.55 -8.89 9.04
CA LYS A 72 15.76 -10.09 9.30
C LYS A 72 14.95 -10.49 8.06
N GLY A 73 14.43 -9.49 7.33
CA GLY A 73 13.70 -9.70 6.09
C GLY A 73 14.53 -10.33 4.98
N LEU A 74 15.84 -10.07 4.92
CA LEU A 74 16.75 -10.75 3.99
C LEU A 74 16.76 -12.27 4.24
N ALA A 75 16.82 -12.71 5.49
CA ALA A 75 16.78 -14.13 5.82
C ALA A 75 15.48 -14.79 5.36
N VAL A 76 14.33 -14.14 5.60
CA VAL A 76 13.02 -14.61 5.13
C VAL A 76 12.97 -14.66 3.60
N TYR A 77 13.45 -13.60 2.94
CA TYR A 77 13.50 -13.51 1.48
C TYR A 77 14.30 -14.66 0.87
N THR A 78 15.49 -14.89 1.37
CA THR A 78 16.38 -15.96 0.91
C THR A 78 15.72 -17.33 1.06
N ALA A 79 15.07 -17.58 2.19
CA ALA A 79 14.47 -18.86 2.48
C ALA A 79 13.16 -19.15 1.73
N LYS A 80 12.33 -18.11 1.49
CA LYS A 80 10.93 -18.30 1.05
C LYS A 80 10.54 -17.58 -0.24
N CYS A 81 11.35 -16.67 -0.76
CA CYS A 81 10.99 -15.82 -1.89
C CYS A 81 11.95 -15.91 -3.08
N GLN A 82 13.24 -16.06 -2.78
CA GLN A 82 14.33 -16.00 -3.75
C GLN A 82 14.20 -17.05 -4.87
N SER A 83 13.70 -18.24 -4.55
CA SER A 83 13.54 -19.32 -5.54
C SER A 83 12.65 -18.96 -6.73
N CYS A 84 11.67 -18.06 -6.53
CA CYS A 84 10.78 -17.57 -7.58
C CYS A 84 11.19 -16.17 -8.08
N HIS A 85 11.55 -15.27 -7.15
CA HIS A 85 11.78 -13.86 -7.49
C HIS A 85 13.25 -13.50 -7.80
N GLY A 86 14.15 -14.49 -7.76
CA GLY A 86 15.58 -14.29 -8.03
C GLY A 86 16.37 -13.78 -6.83
N ALA A 87 17.70 -13.93 -6.85
CA ALA A 87 18.57 -13.50 -5.77
C ALA A 87 18.61 -11.96 -5.61
N ASN A 88 18.44 -11.25 -6.71
CA ASN A 88 18.43 -9.79 -6.77
C ASN A 88 17.02 -9.23 -7.01
N GLY A 89 15.97 -10.01 -6.75
CA GLY A 89 14.58 -9.58 -6.95
C GLY A 89 14.21 -9.25 -8.39
N GLU A 90 14.97 -9.73 -9.34
CA GLU A 90 14.82 -9.51 -10.78
C GLU A 90 13.62 -10.20 -11.39
N GLY A 91 13.03 -11.15 -10.67
CA GLY A 91 11.95 -11.99 -11.16
C GLY A 91 12.42 -13.07 -12.13
N LEU A 92 11.48 -13.76 -12.73
CA LEU A 92 11.72 -14.79 -13.74
C LEU A 92 10.91 -14.49 -15.01
N MET A 93 11.60 -14.25 -16.10
CA MET A 93 10.96 -14.07 -17.40
C MET A 93 10.30 -15.38 -17.88
N ALA A 94 9.16 -15.25 -18.52
CA ALA A 94 8.54 -16.37 -19.23
C ALA A 94 9.35 -16.76 -20.50
N ALA A 95 9.08 -17.92 -21.04
CA ALA A 95 9.80 -18.45 -22.21
C ALA A 95 9.68 -17.54 -23.46
N ASP A 96 8.61 -16.73 -23.54
CA ASP A 96 8.39 -15.77 -24.63
C ASP A 96 9.26 -14.50 -24.53
N ALA A 97 9.99 -14.34 -23.44
CA ALA A 97 10.78 -13.15 -23.09
C ALA A 97 9.99 -11.81 -23.15
N LYS A 98 8.66 -11.86 -23.08
CA LYS A 98 7.78 -10.68 -23.13
C LYS A 98 7.03 -10.45 -21.83
N SER A 99 6.89 -11.46 -21.01
CA SER A 99 6.18 -11.43 -19.74
C SER A 99 7.01 -12.05 -18.63
N TYR A 100 6.60 -11.83 -17.39
CA TYR A 100 7.22 -12.45 -16.23
C TYR A 100 6.35 -13.62 -15.75
N THR A 101 6.98 -14.76 -15.52
CA THR A 101 6.38 -15.87 -14.76
C THR A 101 6.28 -15.47 -13.29
N TYR A 102 7.36 -14.88 -12.76
CA TYR A 102 7.38 -14.25 -11.43
C TYR A 102 7.89 -12.82 -11.58
N PRO A 103 7.11 -11.81 -11.12
CA PRO A 103 7.47 -10.41 -11.36
C PRO A 103 8.69 -9.98 -10.55
N PRO A 104 9.43 -8.97 -11.03
CA PRO A 104 10.49 -8.35 -10.26
C PRO A 104 9.91 -7.61 -9.05
N LEU A 105 10.62 -7.67 -7.92
CA LEU A 105 10.21 -7.04 -6.67
C LEU A 105 10.90 -5.69 -6.43
N TRP A 106 12.06 -5.47 -7.01
CA TRP A 106 12.78 -4.20 -7.02
C TRP A 106 13.57 -4.03 -8.32
N GLY A 107 14.31 -2.93 -8.47
CA GLY A 107 15.01 -2.59 -9.71
C GLY A 107 14.11 -1.94 -10.75
N GLU A 108 14.64 -1.71 -11.93
CA GLU A 108 14.05 -0.90 -13.01
C GLU A 108 12.66 -1.37 -13.46
N HIS A 109 12.43 -2.67 -13.48
CA HIS A 109 11.17 -3.26 -13.97
C HIS A 109 10.15 -3.56 -12.88
N SER A 110 10.37 -3.07 -11.66
CA SER A 110 9.42 -3.23 -10.55
C SER A 110 8.44 -2.05 -10.47
N TYR A 111 7.48 -2.16 -9.55
CA TYR A 111 6.60 -1.04 -9.22
C TYR A 111 7.40 0.16 -8.68
N ASN A 112 6.94 1.37 -8.92
CA ASN A 112 7.64 2.58 -8.47
C ASN A 112 7.25 2.99 -7.03
N ASN A 113 7.94 4.02 -6.53
CA ASN A 113 7.74 4.54 -5.17
C ASN A 113 6.33 5.11 -4.90
N GLY A 114 5.53 5.35 -5.93
CA GLY A 114 4.14 5.78 -5.82
C GLY A 114 3.12 4.63 -5.75
N ALA A 115 3.57 3.38 -5.85
CA ALA A 115 2.71 2.21 -5.79
C ALA A 115 2.12 1.98 -4.39
N GLY A 116 0.93 1.41 -4.34
CA GLY A 116 0.26 1.09 -3.07
C GLY A 116 1.06 0.11 -2.20
N LEU A 117 1.77 -0.84 -2.82
CA LEU A 117 2.61 -1.81 -2.12
C LEU A 117 3.95 -1.21 -1.61
N PHE A 118 4.29 0.01 -1.99
CA PHE A 118 5.43 0.69 -1.37
C PHE A 118 5.13 1.14 0.07
N ARG A 119 3.88 1.17 0.47
CA ARG A 119 3.47 1.29 1.86
C ARG A 119 3.66 -0.03 2.59
N LEU A 120 4.42 0.01 3.68
CA LEU A 120 4.86 -1.21 4.36
C LEU A 120 3.71 -2.08 4.86
N SER A 121 2.67 -1.47 5.45
CA SER A 121 1.50 -2.19 5.94
C SER A 121 0.73 -2.94 4.83
N ARG A 122 0.71 -2.36 3.63
CA ARG A 122 0.06 -2.97 2.47
C ARG A 122 0.86 -4.13 1.94
N PHE A 123 2.18 -3.97 1.87
CA PHE A 123 3.04 -5.05 1.39
C PHE A 123 3.10 -6.20 2.40
N ALA A 124 3.27 -5.92 3.69
CA ALA A 124 3.25 -6.95 4.73
C ALA A 124 1.94 -7.77 4.70
N GLY A 125 0.78 -7.10 4.62
CA GLY A 125 -0.50 -7.80 4.49
C GLY A 125 -0.64 -8.60 3.20
N TYR A 126 -0.12 -8.08 2.09
CA TYR A 126 -0.16 -8.79 0.81
C TYR A 126 0.68 -10.08 0.86
N VAL A 127 1.91 -10.02 1.34
CA VAL A 127 2.79 -11.20 1.37
C VAL A 127 2.30 -12.24 2.36
N ARG A 128 1.77 -11.81 3.52
CA ARG A 128 1.20 -12.71 4.51
C ARG A 128 0.07 -13.56 3.95
N ASP A 129 -0.84 -12.93 3.22
CA ASP A 129 -2.07 -13.59 2.78
C ASP A 129 -1.94 -14.28 1.40
N ASN A 130 -0.88 -14.00 0.63
CA ASN A 130 -0.77 -14.44 -0.75
C ASN A 130 0.57 -15.09 -1.13
N MET A 131 1.60 -15.01 -0.29
CA MET A 131 2.94 -15.49 -0.63
C MET A 131 3.49 -16.48 0.40
N PRO A 132 4.23 -17.51 -0.02
CA PRO A 132 4.49 -17.93 -1.41
C PRO A 132 3.20 -18.30 -2.15
N PHE A 133 3.18 -17.98 -3.45
CA PHE A 133 2.00 -18.22 -4.30
C PHE A 133 1.60 -19.70 -4.29
N ASN A 134 0.29 -19.98 -4.21
CA ASN A 134 -0.29 -21.32 -4.07
C ASN A 134 0.04 -22.07 -2.75
N GLN A 135 0.80 -21.45 -1.83
CA GLN A 135 1.10 -22.07 -0.53
C GLN A 135 0.45 -21.31 0.62
N ALA A 136 0.28 -19.99 0.47
CA ALA A 136 -0.34 -19.13 1.45
C ALA A 136 -1.78 -18.75 1.09
N SER A 137 -2.57 -18.51 2.11
CA SER A 137 -3.89 -17.88 2.00
C SER A 137 -4.17 -17.07 3.26
N HIS A 138 -5.18 -16.20 3.22
CA HIS A 138 -5.60 -15.44 4.39
C HIS A 138 -5.91 -16.32 5.61
N LYS A 139 -6.50 -17.51 5.39
CA LYS A 139 -6.84 -18.46 6.47
C LYS A 139 -5.65 -19.31 6.92
N ASN A 140 -4.67 -19.48 6.05
CA ASN A 140 -3.49 -20.30 6.31
C ASN A 140 -2.25 -19.60 5.76
N PRO A 141 -1.73 -18.57 6.45
CA PRO A 141 -0.54 -17.86 6.04
C PRO A 141 0.70 -18.74 6.18
N ALA A 142 1.63 -18.62 5.23
CA ALA A 142 2.90 -19.35 5.26
C ALA A 142 4.02 -18.57 5.98
N LEU A 143 3.76 -17.30 6.30
CA LEU A 143 4.65 -16.42 7.06
C LEU A 143 3.99 -16.01 8.37
N THR A 144 4.78 -15.85 9.41
CA THR A 144 4.34 -15.17 10.62
C THR A 144 4.12 -13.68 10.35
N ASP A 145 3.45 -13.00 11.27
CA ASP A 145 3.26 -11.54 11.15
C ASP A 145 4.61 -10.83 11.17
N GLU A 146 5.55 -11.22 12.02
CA GLU A 146 6.91 -10.66 12.05
C GLU A 146 7.67 -10.87 10.73
N GLU A 147 7.69 -12.10 10.21
CA GLU A 147 8.31 -12.42 8.93
C GLU A 147 7.73 -11.57 7.79
N SER A 148 6.41 -11.36 7.81
CA SER A 148 5.71 -10.56 6.80
C SER A 148 6.12 -9.08 6.83
N TRP A 149 6.26 -8.50 8.03
CA TRP A 149 6.75 -7.14 8.20
C TRP A 149 8.22 -6.99 7.80
N ASP A 150 9.06 -7.92 8.25
CA ASP A 150 10.51 -7.86 8.01
C ASP A 150 10.84 -8.07 6.52
N VAL A 151 10.21 -9.04 5.84
CA VAL A 151 10.44 -9.22 4.40
C VAL A 151 9.88 -8.06 3.57
N ALA A 152 8.76 -7.47 3.98
CA ALA A 152 8.25 -6.25 3.37
C ALA A 152 9.25 -5.09 3.52
N ALA A 153 9.86 -4.93 4.69
CA ALA A 153 10.89 -3.94 4.94
C ALA A 153 12.14 -4.17 4.07
N PHE A 154 12.57 -5.42 3.93
CA PHE A 154 13.68 -5.77 3.06
C PHE A 154 13.42 -5.38 1.60
N VAL A 155 12.30 -5.82 1.03
CA VAL A 155 11.97 -5.52 -0.37
C VAL A 155 11.77 -4.02 -0.60
N ASN A 156 11.10 -3.31 0.32
CA ASN A 156 10.87 -1.87 0.20
C ASN A 156 12.10 -1.00 0.53
N SER A 157 13.17 -1.58 1.06
CA SER A 157 14.46 -0.90 1.21
C SER A 157 15.31 -0.89 -0.08
N ARG A 158 14.93 -1.70 -1.08
CA ARG A 158 15.70 -1.86 -2.32
C ARG A 158 15.39 -0.75 -3.34
N PRO A 159 16.35 -0.43 -4.23
CA PRO A 159 16.16 0.57 -5.28
C PRO A 159 14.99 0.22 -6.20
N ARG A 160 14.26 1.23 -6.63
CA ARG A 160 13.13 1.09 -7.57
C ARG A 160 12.91 2.37 -8.36
N PRO A 161 12.10 2.34 -9.45
CA PRO A 161 11.79 3.53 -10.22
C PRO A 161 11.16 4.61 -9.35
N SER A 162 11.52 5.85 -9.63
CA SER A 162 10.99 7.03 -8.94
C SER A 162 9.88 7.66 -9.75
N LYS A 163 8.81 8.07 -9.08
CA LYS A 163 7.72 8.90 -9.63
C LYS A 163 7.63 10.18 -8.81
N ASP A 164 7.36 11.29 -9.45
CA ASP A 164 7.03 12.55 -8.76
C ASP A 164 5.73 12.39 -7.96
N LEU A 165 5.80 12.60 -6.66
CA LEU A 165 4.71 12.51 -5.70
C LEU A 165 4.35 13.86 -5.08
N SER A 166 4.88 14.96 -5.61
CA SER A 166 4.69 16.32 -5.06
C SER A 166 3.22 16.76 -4.99
N LYS A 167 2.38 16.20 -5.86
CA LYS A 167 0.93 16.46 -5.90
C LYS A 167 0.10 15.48 -5.07
N ASP A 168 0.74 14.47 -4.48
CA ASP A 168 0.05 13.48 -3.66
C ASP A 168 -0.21 14.05 -2.26
N TRP A 169 -1.40 13.79 -1.73
CA TRP A 169 -1.81 14.16 -0.38
C TRP A 169 -1.80 15.68 -0.14
N PRO A 170 -2.53 16.50 -0.91
CA PRO A 170 -2.60 17.94 -0.69
C PRO A 170 -3.11 18.29 0.72
N ASN A 171 -3.93 17.42 1.33
CA ASN A 171 -4.20 17.45 2.77
C ASN A 171 -3.31 16.44 3.49
N ILE A 172 -2.18 16.92 4.00
CA ILE A 172 -1.15 16.10 4.66
C ILE A 172 -1.71 15.34 5.87
N SER A 173 -2.70 15.89 6.60
CA SER A 173 -3.29 15.23 7.77
C SER A 173 -4.01 13.90 7.43
N LYS A 174 -4.37 13.72 6.17
CA LYS A 174 -5.01 12.49 5.67
C LYS A 174 -4.01 11.48 5.09
N LYS A 175 -2.73 11.83 5.07
CA LYS A 175 -1.68 10.91 4.63
C LYS A 175 -1.64 9.67 5.53
N PRO A 176 -1.50 8.45 4.96
CA PRO A 176 -1.37 7.23 5.77
C PRO A 176 -0.17 7.26 6.72
N ILE A 177 -0.28 6.54 7.85
CA ILE A 177 0.77 6.51 8.89
C ILE A 177 2.07 5.89 8.40
N ASP A 178 2.00 5.02 7.40
CA ASP A 178 3.10 4.28 6.78
C ASP A 178 3.46 4.84 5.40
N HIS A 179 3.14 6.12 5.13
CA HIS A 179 3.60 6.77 3.91
C HIS A 179 5.08 7.14 4.07
N PRO A 180 5.98 6.61 3.22
CA PRO A 180 7.42 6.65 3.47
C PRO A 180 8.10 7.97 3.11
N PHE A 181 7.33 9.01 2.73
CA PHE A 181 7.86 10.32 2.32
C PHE A 181 7.15 11.45 3.06
N GLY A 182 7.92 12.42 3.55
CA GLY A 182 7.41 13.66 4.13
C GLY A 182 6.67 14.55 3.10
N PRO A 183 6.19 15.71 3.53
CA PRO A 183 6.09 16.16 4.90
C PRO A 183 5.02 15.42 5.73
N TYR A 184 5.13 15.49 7.06
CA TYR A 184 4.17 14.92 8.01
C TYR A 184 3.56 16.01 8.90
N THR A 185 2.41 15.73 9.52
CA THR A 185 1.73 16.62 10.48
C THR A 185 1.92 16.17 11.94
N ASP A 186 2.72 15.15 12.15
CA ASP A 186 3.07 14.60 13.46
C ASP A 186 4.58 14.73 13.73
N GLY A 187 5.02 14.46 14.94
CA GLY A 187 6.42 14.59 15.34
C GLY A 187 7.30 13.37 15.08
N PHE A 188 6.82 12.41 14.29
CA PHE A 188 7.55 11.18 14.00
C PHE A 188 8.47 11.33 12.79
N THR A 189 9.57 10.58 12.80
CA THR A 189 10.59 10.63 11.73
C THR A 189 10.11 9.91 10.46
N GLU A 190 10.69 10.25 9.32
CA GLU A 190 10.47 9.53 8.06
C GLU A 190 10.83 8.05 8.18
N GLN A 191 11.91 7.74 8.87
CA GLN A 191 12.32 6.36 9.16
C GLN A 191 11.22 5.58 9.91
N GLN A 192 10.56 6.21 10.87
CA GLN A 192 9.47 5.59 11.61
C GLN A 192 8.21 5.44 10.76
N HIS A 193 7.90 6.40 9.89
CA HIS A 193 6.83 6.27 8.90
C HIS A 193 7.11 5.18 7.86
N LYS A 194 8.39 4.91 7.59
CA LYS A 194 8.81 3.91 6.59
C LYS A 194 8.82 2.48 7.16
N PHE A 195 9.32 2.29 8.39
CA PHE A 195 9.56 0.96 8.94
C PHE A 195 8.89 0.69 10.29
N GLY A 196 8.20 1.67 10.87
CA GLY A 196 7.63 1.56 12.20
C GLY A 196 8.64 1.88 13.31
N PRO A 197 8.31 1.61 14.59
CA PRO A 197 7.05 1.03 15.04
C PRO A 197 5.86 1.97 14.79
N PHE A 198 4.74 1.42 14.32
CA PHE A 198 3.58 2.23 13.93
C PHE A 198 2.59 2.48 15.07
N LYS A 199 2.59 1.65 16.13
CA LYS A 199 1.68 1.81 17.27
C LYS A 199 1.74 3.20 17.89
N PRO A 200 2.93 3.81 18.16
CA PRO A 200 3.00 5.17 18.69
C PRO A 200 2.36 6.23 17.78
N ILE A 201 2.51 6.09 16.46
CA ILE A 201 1.88 7.00 15.49
C ILE A 201 0.36 6.85 15.52
N ILE A 202 -0.15 5.64 15.60
CA ILE A 202 -1.60 5.34 15.69
C ILE A 202 -2.17 5.97 16.95
N GLU A 203 -1.53 5.78 18.09
CA GLU A 203 -1.97 6.32 19.38
C GLU A 203 -1.97 7.85 19.39
N ALA A 204 -0.91 8.49 18.85
CA ALA A 204 -0.83 9.94 18.75
C ALA A 204 -1.96 10.50 17.87
N ARG A 205 -2.25 9.88 16.73
CA ARG A 205 -3.36 10.29 15.86
C ARG A 205 -4.72 10.11 16.51
N LYS A 206 -4.93 9.03 17.26
CA LYS A 206 -6.16 8.79 18.01
C LYS A 206 -6.38 9.90 19.05
N LYS A 207 -5.38 10.23 19.87
CA LYS A 207 -5.43 11.32 20.85
C LYS A 207 -5.74 12.66 20.18
N GLN A 208 -5.13 12.95 19.02
CA GLN A 208 -5.38 14.19 18.29
C GLN A 208 -6.83 14.28 17.75
N GLN A 209 -7.40 13.17 17.30
CA GLN A 209 -8.80 13.11 16.84
C GLN A 209 -9.78 13.31 18.00
N GLU A 210 -9.54 12.69 19.14
CA GLU A 210 -10.35 12.83 20.36
C GLU A 210 -10.35 14.27 20.87
N SER A 211 -9.19 14.93 20.88
CA SER A 211 -9.09 16.35 21.30
C SER A 211 -9.84 17.29 20.37
N LYS A 212 -9.73 17.08 19.04
CA LYS A 212 -10.50 17.86 18.05
C LYS A 212 -12.00 17.65 18.18
N GLY A 213 -12.44 16.43 18.47
CA GLY A 213 -13.86 16.11 18.72
C GLY A 213 -14.40 16.83 19.95
N LYS A 214 -13.63 16.87 21.03
CA LYS A 214 -14.02 17.60 22.26
C LYS A 214 -14.15 19.11 22.04
N VAL A 215 -13.20 19.73 21.34
CA VAL A 215 -13.26 21.17 20.99
C VAL A 215 -14.46 21.49 20.11
N ALA A 216 -14.76 20.64 19.12
CA ALA A 216 -15.93 20.85 18.26
C ALA A 216 -17.27 20.74 19.02
N MET A 217 -17.36 19.87 20.04
CA MET A 217 -18.55 19.76 20.90
C MET A 217 -18.72 20.96 21.81
N VAL A 218 -17.65 21.52 22.37
CA VAL A 218 -17.70 22.73 23.22
C VAL A 218 -18.16 23.93 22.41
N ASN A 219 -17.61 24.11 21.20
CA ASN A 219 -18.00 25.22 20.32
C ASN A 219 -19.47 25.12 19.88
N LYS A 220 -20.02 23.91 19.63
CA LYS A 220 -21.44 23.75 19.32
C LYS A 220 -22.37 24.05 20.49
N LYS A 221 -21.93 23.83 21.74
CA LYS A 221 -22.73 24.20 22.93
C LYS A 221 -22.77 25.72 23.13
N ASN A 222 -21.67 26.40 22.87
CA ASN A 222 -21.59 27.86 23.05
C ASN A 222 -22.38 28.66 21.99
N VAL A 223 -22.59 28.09 20.79
CA VAL A 223 -23.40 28.71 19.73
C VAL A 223 -24.91 28.54 19.96
N LYS A 224 -25.34 27.61 20.85
CA LYS A 224 -26.79 27.44 21.19
C LYS A 224 -27.28 28.27 22.37
N VAL A 225 -26.44 29.10 22.97
CA VAL A 225 -26.76 29.91 24.15
C VAL A 225 -26.76 31.43 23.85
N SER A 226 -26.62 31.80 22.57
CA SER A 226 -26.69 33.21 22.10
C SER A 226 -27.91 33.42 21.19
#